data_7eeb34d0d1527ce705e21fd0532d5e99
#
_entry.id   7eeb34d0d1527ce705e21fd0532d5e99
#
_cell.length_a   1.000
_cell.length_b   1.000
_cell.length_c   1.000
_cell.angle_alpha   90.00
_cell.angle_beta   90.00
_cell.angle_gamma   90.00
#
_symmetry.space_group_name_H-M   'P 1'
#
loop_
_entity.id
_entity.type
_entity.pdbx_description
1 polymer ?
#
loop_
_entity_poly.entity_id
_entity_poly.type
_entity_poly.pdbx_seq_one_letter_code
_entity_poly.pdbx_strand_id
1 'polypeptide(L)'
;MRELYIKSGKGFLLVYSVTDENSLTELLALREQVLRIKDSDNVPMVLIGNKSDLEEDRVLSVEDGVKVSQQWGLVPFYETSAMYKTNVDEAFIDVVRQIMLKEAQISAEKKQQKEMQKQQALEAGNQKGAVNGIAGIDSESVLKRNRQSVSSKNTKSRSKCCTIV
;
A
#
# COMPACT_ATOMS: atom_id res chain seq x y z
N MET A 1 17.21 -9.77 -9.96
CA MET A 1 16.54 -8.57 -10.49
C MET A 1 15.03 -8.56 -10.24
N ARG A 2 14.28 -9.62 -10.62
CA ARG A 2 12.81 -9.68 -10.41
C ARG A 2 12.37 -9.43 -8.97
N GLU A 3 13.02 -10.05 -7.99
CA GLU A 3 12.70 -9.87 -6.57
C GLU A 3 12.84 -8.43 -6.07
N LEU A 4 13.84 -7.70 -6.58
CA LEU A 4 14.05 -6.31 -6.22
C LEU A 4 12.87 -5.43 -6.69
N TYR A 5 12.39 -5.67 -7.91
CA TYR A 5 11.22 -4.96 -8.45
C TYR A 5 9.94 -5.32 -7.70
N ILE A 6 9.74 -6.60 -7.39
CA ILE A 6 8.60 -7.02 -6.56
C ILE A 6 8.66 -6.36 -5.20
N LYS A 7 9.83 -6.31 -4.57
CA LYS A 7 10.00 -5.70 -3.24
C LYS A 7 9.69 -4.20 -3.23
N SER A 8 10.06 -3.46 -4.27
CA SER A 8 9.83 -2.01 -4.39
C SER A 8 8.46 -1.65 -4.95
N GLY A 9 7.82 -2.51 -5.75
CA GLY A 9 6.51 -2.27 -6.36
C GLY A 9 5.41 -2.08 -5.32
N LYS A 10 4.48 -1.17 -5.54
CA LYS A 10 3.35 -0.90 -4.65
C LYS A 10 2.07 -1.62 -5.06
N GLY A 11 1.93 -1.96 -6.34
CA GLY A 11 0.84 -2.71 -6.92
C GLY A 11 1.29 -3.43 -8.18
N PHE A 12 0.51 -4.43 -8.61
CA PHE A 12 0.90 -5.36 -9.67
C PHE A 12 -0.25 -5.58 -10.65
N LEU A 13 0.07 -5.53 -11.93
CA LEU A 13 -0.78 -6.03 -12.99
C LEU A 13 -0.30 -7.43 -13.34
N LEU A 14 -1.15 -8.42 -13.12
CA LEU A 14 -0.87 -9.83 -13.39
C LEU A 14 -1.54 -10.20 -14.72
N VAL A 15 -0.72 -10.31 -15.76
CA VAL A 15 -1.20 -10.43 -17.14
C VAL A 15 -0.93 -11.81 -17.70
N TYR A 16 -1.97 -12.46 -18.21
CA TYR A 16 -1.89 -13.68 -18.99
C TYR A 16 -2.47 -13.47 -20.40
N SER A 17 -2.21 -14.40 -21.31
CA SER A 17 -2.81 -14.39 -22.65
C SER A 17 -4.01 -15.32 -22.70
N VAL A 18 -5.15 -14.87 -23.21
CA VAL A 18 -6.34 -15.72 -23.39
C VAL A 18 -6.12 -16.84 -24.42
N THR A 19 -5.04 -16.74 -25.22
CA THR A 19 -4.66 -17.73 -26.23
C THR A 19 -3.62 -18.74 -25.72
N ASP A 20 -3.23 -18.69 -24.42
CA ASP A 20 -2.16 -19.54 -23.89
C ASP A 20 -2.43 -19.93 -22.43
N GLU A 21 -2.79 -21.19 -22.22
CA GLU A 21 -3.08 -21.75 -20.89
C GLU A 21 -1.83 -21.79 -20.00
N ASN A 22 -0.63 -21.99 -20.58
CA ASN A 22 0.60 -21.99 -19.79
C ASN A 22 0.86 -20.63 -19.16
N SER A 23 0.53 -19.54 -19.86
CA SER A 23 0.69 -18.19 -19.33
C SER A 23 -0.12 -17.96 -18.04
N LEU A 24 -1.31 -18.52 -17.92
CA LEU A 24 -2.11 -18.46 -16.70
C LEU A 24 -1.48 -19.30 -15.59
N THR A 25 -1.01 -20.50 -15.90
CA THR A 25 -0.34 -21.39 -14.93
C THR A 25 0.92 -20.74 -14.34
N GLU A 26 1.74 -20.12 -15.19
CA GLU A 26 2.94 -19.38 -14.75
C GLU A 26 2.57 -18.18 -13.88
N LEU A 27 1.45 -17.51 -14.20
CA LEU A 27 0.96 -16.37 -13.44
C LEU A 27 0.52 -16.75 -12.03
N LEU A 28 -0.07 -17.93 -11.84
CA LEU A 28 -0.41 -18.45 -10.51
C LEU A 28 0.85 -18.55 -9.62
N ALA A 29 1.91 -19.13 -10.15
CA ALA A 29 3.18 -19.26 -9.45
C ALA A 29 3.83 -17.88 -9.17
N LEU A 30 3.72 -16.95 -10.12
CA LEU A 30 4.24 -15.59 -9.95
C LEU A 30 3.50 -14.82 -8.84
N ARG A 31 2.17 -14.96 -8.75
CA ARG A 31 1.39 -14.36 -7.65
C ARG A 31 1.87 -14.84 -6.29
N GLU A 32 2.04 -16.15 -6.11
CA GLU A 32 2.55 -16.71 -4.86
C GLU A 32 3.94 -16.16 -4.51
N GLN A 33 4.80 -15.97 -5.49
CA GLN A 33 6.09 -15.34 -5.29
C GLN A 33 5.94 -13.87 -4.84
N VAL A 34 5.01 -13.11 -5.43
CA VAL A 34 4.74 -11.73 -5.03
C VAL A 34 4.26 -11.65 -3.59
N LEU A 35 3.28 -12.45 -3.19
CA LEU A 35 2.76 -12.48 -1.82
C LEU A 35 3.84 -12.82 -0.80
N ARG A 36 4.67 -13.83 -1.10
CA ARG A 36 5.78 -14.24 -0.23
C ARG A 36 6.84 -13.15 -0.07
N ILE A 37 7.23 -12.46 -1.16
CA ILE A 37 8.23 -11.38 -1.10
C ILE A 37 7.68 -10.15 -0.38
N LYS A 38 6.38 -9.87 -0.53
CA LYS A 38 5.68 -8.77 0.13
C LYS A 38 5.36 -9.05 1.58
N ASP A 39 5.41 -10.30 2.01
CA ASP A 39 5.01 -10.74 3.35
C ASP A 39 3.63 -10.17 3.73
N SER A 40 2.68 -10.25 2.80
CA SER A 40 1.36 -9.66 2.94
C SER A 40 0.37 -10.29 1.97
N ASP A 41 -0.79 -10.68 2.46
CA ASP A 41 -1.90 -11.21 1.66
C ASP A 41 -2.70 -10.10 0.97
N ASN A 42 -2.59 -8.87 1.47
CA ASN A 42 -3.30 -7.71 0.95
C ASN A 42 -2.38 -6.83 0.10
N VAL A 43 -2.02 -7.31 -1.08
CA VAL A 43 -1.21 -6.56 -2.06
C VAL A 43 -2.13 -6.03 -3.16
N PRO A 44 -2.05 -4.73 -3.52
CA PRO A 44 -2.80 -4.19 -4.66
C PRO A 44 -2.48 -4.95 -5.94
N MET A 45 -3.48 -5.61 -6.52
CA MET A 45 -3.33 -6.44 -7.73
C MET A 45 -4.55 -6.30 -8.63
N VAL A 46 -4.31 -6.44 -9.93
CA VAL A 46 -5.36 -6.59 -10.95
C VAL A 46 -4.98 -7.76 -11.85
N LEU A 47 -5.92 -8.66 -12.10
CA LEU A 47 -5.79 -9.78 -13.03
C LEU A 47 -6.22 -9.34 -14.42
N ILE A 48 -5.41 -9.65 -15.44
CA ILE A 48 -5.66 -9.23 -16.82
C ILE A 48 -5.55 -10.42 -17.76
N GLY A 49 -6.64 -10.70 -18.48
CA GLY A 49 -6.65 -11.59 -19.65
C GLY A 49 -6.44 -10.77 -20.92
N ASN A 50 -5.21 -10.76 -21.43
CA ASN A 50 -4.85 -9.96 -22.60
C ASN A 50 -5.06 -10.73 -23.91
N LYS A 51 -5.10 -10.00 -25.02
CA LYS A 51 -5.39 -10.46 -26.40
C LYS A 51 -6.83 -10.93 -26.60
N SER A 52 -7.78 -10.27 -25.91
CA SER A 52 -9.21 -10.57 -26.07
C SER A 52 -9.75 -10.37 -27.49
N ASP A 53 -8.98 -9.75 -28.36
CA ASP A 53 -9.27 -9.57 -29.79
C ASP A 53 -9.07 -10.84 -30.62
N LEU A 54 -8.33 -11.83 -30.12
CA LEU A 54 -8.02 -13.07 -30.82
C LEU A 54 -9.02 -14.19 -30.43
N GLU A 55 -10.29 -13.99 -30.75
CA GLU A 55 -11.36 -14.95 -30.42
C GLU A 55 -11.19 -16.31 -31.07
N GLU A 56 -10.63 -16.35 -32.30
CA GLU A 56 -10.41 -17.60 -33.05
C GLU A 56 -9.30 -18.45 -32.41
N ASP A 57 -8.35 -17.82 -31.75
CA ASP A 57 -7.23 -18.49 -31.07
C ASP A 57 -7.45 -18.64 -29.56
N ARG A 58 -8.62 -18.26 -29.05
CA ARG A 58 -8.93 -18.29 -27.62
C ARG A 58 -8.94 -19.69 -27.07
N VAL A 59 -8.17 -19.93 -26.05
CA VAL A 59 -8.08 -21.19 -25.29
C VAL A 59 -8.72 -21.04 -23.90
N LEU A 60 -8.60 -19.87 -23.28
CA LEU A 60 -9.15 -19.59 -21.96
C LEU A 60 -10.42 -18.75 -22.07
N SER A 61 -11.48 -19.21 -21.40
CA SER A 61 -12.74 -18.49 -21.34
C SER A 61 -12.70 -17.33 -20.33
N VAL A 62 -13.67 -16.42 -20.42
CA VAL A 62 -13.87 -15.35 -19.42
C VAL A 62 -14.10 -15.95 -18.03
N GLU A 63 -14.85 -17.04 -17.97
CA GLU A 63 -15.17 -17.75 -16.74
C GLU A 63 -13.92 -18.28 -16.02
N ASP A 64 -12.90 -18.68 -16.75
CA ASP A 64 -11.63 -19.15 -16.16
C ASP A 64 -10.90 -17.98 -15.46
N GLY A 65 -10.87 -16.81 -16.07
CA GLY A 65 -10.37 -15.59 -15.42
C GLY A 65 -11.17 -15.20 -14.18
N VAL A 66 -12.51 -15.28 -14.25
CA VAL A 66 -13.40 -15.00 -13.12
C VAL A 66 -13.18 -15.99 -11.98
N LYS A 67 -13.03 -17.30 -12.26
CA LYS A 67 -12.70 -18.30 -11.23
C LYS A 67 -11.39 -17.97 -10.50
N VAL A 68 -10.36 -17.63 -11.25
CA VAL A 68 -9.06 -17.23 -10.66
C VAL A 68 -9.21 -15.96 -9.81
N SER A 69 -9.94 -14.95 -10.28
CA SER A 69 -10.26 -13.73 -9.51
C SER A 69 -10.92 -14.07 -8.17
N GLN A 70 -11.91 -14.96 -8.17
CA GLN A 70 -12.62 -15.41 -6.97
C GLN A 70 -11.69 -16.17 -6.00
N GLN A 71 -10.89 -17.09 -6.51
CA GLN A 71 -9.89 -17.82 -5.72
C GLN A 71 -8.86 -16.90 -5.04
N TRP A 72 -8.60 -15.76 -5.65
CA TRP A 72 -7.66 -14.76 -5.13
C TRP A 72 -8.29 -13.73 -4.18
N GLY A 73 -9.55 -13.94 -3.79
CA GLY A 73 -10.26 -13.06 -2.89
C GLY A 73 -10.89 -11.86 -3.60
N LEU A 74 -11.50 -12.10 -4.78
CA LEU A 74 -12.17 -11.09 -5.60
C LEU A 74 -11.23 -9.99 -6.12
N VAL A 75 -10.02 -10.38 -6.54
CA VAL A 75 -9.12 -9.46 -7.23
C VAL A 75 -9.78 -8.96 -8.51
N PRO A 76 -9.80 -7.65 -8.80
CA PRO A 76 -10.37 -7.12 -10.03
C PRO A 76 -9.81 -7.81 -11.27
N PHE A 77 -10.70 -8.21 -12.17
CA PHE A 77 -10.37 -8.91 -13.40
C PHE A 77 -10.87 -8.12 -14.62
N TYR A 78 -10.00 -7.96 -15.60
CA TYR A 78 -10.30 -7.33 -16.88
C TYR A 78 -9.80 -8.18 -18.03
N GLU A 79 -10.64 -8.35 -19.05
CA GLU A 79 -10.13 -8.74 -20.37
C GLU A 79 -9.72 -7.50 -21.15
N THR A 80 -8.51 -7.54 -21.70
CA THR A 80 -7.93 -6.40 -22.40
C THR A 80 -7.49 -6.76 -23.80
N SER A 81 -7.53 -5.76 -24.69
CA SER A 81 -6.87 -5.82 -25.99
C SER A 81 -5.94 -4.62 -26.15
N ALA A 82 -4.66 -4.90 -26.31
CA ALA A 82 -3.68 -3.86 -26.62
C ALA A 82 -3.89 -3.28 -28.01
N MET A 83 -4.43 -4.08 -28.95
CA MET A 83 -4.70 -3.65 -30.32
C MET A 83 -5.82 -2.61 -30.38
N TYR A 84 -6.89 -2.83 -29.64
CA TYR A 84 -8.07 -1.95 -29.62
C TYR A 84 -8.14 -1.04 -28.40
N LYS A 85 -7.14 -1.07 -27.53
CA LYS A 85 -7.13 -0.36 -26.22
C LYS A 85 -8.32 -0.67 -25.32
N THR A 86 -8.93 -1.84 -25.46
CA THR A 86 -10.08 -2.21 -24.65
C THR A 86 -9.64 -2.47 -23.20
N ASN A 87 -10.28 -1.80 -22.23
CA ASN A 87 -10.08 -1.92 -20.78
C ASN A 87 -8.62 -1.72 -20.29
N VAL A 88 -7.74 -1.17 -21.12
CA VAL A 88 -6.33 -0.94 -20.75
C VAL A 88 -6.25 0.16 -19.69
N ASP A 89 -6.88 1.30 -19.93
CA ASP A 89 -6.86 2.43 -19.01
C ASP A 89 -7.56 2.08 -17.68
N GLU A 90 -8.66 1.35 -17.73
CA GLU A 90 -9.43 0.90 -16.58
C GLU A 90 -8.59 0.02 -15.64
N ALA A 91 -7.85 -0.93 -16.18
CA ALA A 91 -6.98 -1.80 -15.40
C ALA A 91 -5.86 -1.01 -14.68
N PHE A 92 -5.24 -0.04 -15.36
CA PHE A 92 -4.23 0.83 -14.74
C PHE A 92 -4.82 1.76 -13.70
N ILE A 93 -5.98 2.36 -13.96
CA ILE A 93 -6.68 3.23 -13.01
C ILE A 93 -7.05 2.45 -11.75
N ASP A 94 -7.49 1.21 -11.90
CA ASP A 94 -7.92 0.40 -10.76
C ASP A 94 -6.75 0.02 -9.84
N VAL A 95 -5.62 -0.44 -10.38
CA VAL A 95 -4.45 -0.73 -9.55
C VAL A 95 -3.93 0.51 -8.83
N VAL A 96 -3.94 1.67 -9.48
CA VAL A 96 -3.54 2.94 -8.84
C VAL A 96 -4.51 3.31 -7.73
N ARG A 97 -5.82 3.15 -7.94
CA ARG A 97 -6.84 3.39 -6.90
C ARG A 97 -6.64 2.49 -5.69
N GLN A 98 -6.36 1.20 -5.88
CA GLN A 98 -6.06 0.26 -4.80
C GLN A 98 -4.81 0.70 -4.02
N ILE A 99 -3.74 1.12 -4.71
CA ILE A 99 -2.52 1.64 -4.07
C ILE A 99 -2.82 2.86 -3.19
N MET A 100 -3.57 3.82 -3.71
CA MET A 100 -3.93 5.04 -2.98
C MET A 100 -4.78 4.73 -1.74
N LEU A 101 -5.76 3.84 -1.86
CA LEU A 101 -6.59 3.41 -0.73
C LEU A 101 -5.76 2.73 0.36
N LYS A 102 -4.86 1.84 -0.02
CA LYS A 102 -3.96 1.18 0.92
C LYS A 102 -3.02 2.17 1.63
N GLU A 103 -2.44 3.12 0.92
CA GLU A 103 -1.60 4.16 1.51
C GLU A 103 -2.38 5.06 2.47
N ALA A 104 -3.61 5.39 2.15
CA ALA A 104 -4.49 6.16 3.03
C ALA A 104 -4.81 5.38 4.33
N GLN A 105 -5.11 4.09 4.24
CA GLN A 105 -5.34 3.21 5.39
C GLN A 105 -4.11 3.16 6.31
N ILE A 106 -2.93 2.87 5.76
CA ILE A 106 -1.67 2.83 6.52
C ILE A 106 -1.39 4.19 7.20
N SER A 107 -1.70 5.28 6.54
CA SER A 107 -1.51 6.63 7.09
C SER A 107 -2.46 6.92 8.25
N ALA A 108 -3.71 6.46 8.15
CA ALA A 108 -4.72 6.59 9.20
C ALA A 108 -4.34 5.75 10.44
N GLU A 109 -3.94 4.50 10.24
CA GLU A 109 -3.48 3.61 11.31
C GLU A 109 -2.28 4.18 12.07
N LYS A 110 -1.29 4.73 11.35
CA LYS A 110 -0.12 5.38 11.96
C LYS A 110 -0.49 6.61 12.78
N LYS A 111 -1.51 7.38 12.36
CA LYS A 111 -2.00 8.53 13.14
C LYS A 111 -2.67 8.06 14.43
N GLN A 112 -3.55 7.08 14.35
CA GLN A 112 -4.23 6.52 15.53
C GLN A 112 -3.24 5.93 16.54
N GLN A 113 -2.23 5.18 16.08
CA GLN A 113 -1.19 4.65 16.96
C GLN A 113 -0.40 5.74 17.69
N LYS A 114 -0.07 6.83 16.97
CA LYS A 114 0.63 7.98 17.59
C LYS A 114 -0.24 8.71 18.63
N GLU A 115 -1.53 8.82 18.38
CA GLU A 115 -2.48 9.45 19.33
C GLU A 115 -2.66 8.57 20.57
N MET A 116 -2.81 7.25 20.41
CA MET A 116 -2.87 6.33 21.55
C MET A 116 -1.60 6.37 22.41
N GLN A 117 -0.41 6.39 21.76
CA GLN A 117 0.86 6.50 22.48
C GLN A 117 0.98 7.81 23.27
N LYS A 118 0.48 8.93 22.70
CA LYS A 118 0.44 10.21 23.42
C LYS A 118 -0.49 10.17 24.64
N GLN A 119 -1.67 9.55 24.50
CA GLN A 119 -2.61 9.43 25.61
C GLN A 119 -2.04 8.58 26.75
N GLN A 120 -1.44 7.43 26.41
CA GLN A 120 -0.78 6.56 27.39
C GLN A 120 0.39 7.26 28.11
N ALA A 121 1.18 8.06 27.38
CA ALA A 121 2.27 8.83 27.99
C ALA A 121 1.76 9.94 28.94
N LEU A 122 0.64 10.57 28.64
CA LEU A 122 -0.01 11.56 29.52
C LEU A 122 -0.58 10.91 30.78
N GLU A 123 -1.20 9.74 30.67
CA GLU A 123 -1.73 8.99 31.82
C GLU A 123 -0.62 8.47 32.73
N ALA A 124 0.48 7.96 32.16
CA ALA A 124 1.65 7.53 32.92
C ALA A 124 2.38 8.68 33.63
N GLY A 125 2.36 9.89 33.05
CA GLY A 125 2.91 11.11 33.66
C GLY A 125 2.08 11.59 34.87
N ASN A 126 0.77 11.41 34.84
CA ASN A 126 -0.13 11.85 35.91
C ASN A 126 -0.09 10.95 37.16
N GLN A 127 0.31 9.67 37.00
CA GLN A 127 0.48 8.78 38.16
C GLN A 127 1.79 9.00 38.95
N LYS A 128 2.78 9.66 38.37
CA LYS A 128 4.03 10.01 39.07
C LYS A 128 3.97 11.32 39.85
N GLY A 129 2.93 12.11 39.69
CA GLY A 129 2.73 13.39 40.38
C GLY A 129 2.02 13.28 41.75
N ALA A 130 1.53 12.11 42.12
CA ALA A 130 0.68 11.94 43.33
C ALA A 130 1.42 11.43 44.58
N VAL A 131 2.72 11.24 44.58
CA VAL A 131 3.48 10.71 45.73
C VAL A 131 4.64 11.58 46.21
N ASN A 132 4.69 12.89 45.89
CA ASN A 132 5.67 13.76 46.54
C ASN A 132 5.06 15.12 46.85
N GLY A 133 4.32 15.17 47.90
CA GLY A 133 3.80 16.39 48.45
C GLY A 133 3.70 16.31 49.97
N ILE A 134 4.83 16.24 50.69
CA ILE A 134 5.03 16.74 52.06
C ILE A 134 6.55 16.71 52.35
N ALA A 135 7.18 17.86 52.26
CA ALA A 135 8.20 18.37 53.16
C ALA A 135 8.99 19.51 52.50
N GLY A 136 9.04 20.65 53.19
CA GLY A 136 10.14 21.62 53.05
C GLY A 136 9.77 22.93 52.32
N ILE A 137 9.28 23.86 53.07
CA ILE A 137 9.35 25.32 52.82
C ILE A 137 10.82 25.72 52.86
N ASP A 138 11.35 26.37 51.84
CA ASP A 138 12.13 27.60 52.05
C ASP A 138 12.35 28.36 50.71
N SER A 139 12.37 29.61 50.92
CA SER A 139 12.30 30.77 50.05
C SER A 139 13.56 30.98 49.17
N GLU A 140 13.29 31.77 48.15
CA GLU A 140 14.18 32.76 47.56
C GLU A 140 14.82 32.51 46.20
N SER A 141 14.55 33.53 45.41
CA SER A 141 15.29 34.10 44.27
C SER A 141 14.92 33.60 42.84
N VAL A 142 14.10 34.37 42.21
CA VAL A 142 14.36 35.56 41.36
C VAL A 142 14.97 35.29 39.98
N LEU A 143 14.15 35.59 39.01
CA LEU A 143 14.41 36.33 37.74
C LEU A 143 15.31 35.79 36.64
N LYS A 144 14.72 35.92 35.47
CA LYS A 144 15.35 36.21 34.14
C LYS A 144 15.72 34.98 33.34
N ARG A 145 15.34 34.81 32.11
CA ARG A 145 15.27 35.76 30.98
C ARG A 145 14.62 35.10 29.76
N ASN A 146 13.75 35.86 29.18
CA ASN A 146 13.22 35.73 27.81
C ASN A 146 14.31 35.80 26.75
N ARG A 147 14.23 35.00 25.69
CA ARG A 147 14.58 35.35 24.29
C ARG A 147 14.47 34.13 23.40
N GLN A 148 13.48 34.17 22.53
CA GLN A 148 13.56 34.25 21.06
C GLN A 148 14.60 33.36 20.38
N SER A 149 14.12 32.43 19.55
CA SER A 149 14.42 32.55 18.12
C SER A 149 13.53 31.61 17.28
N VAL A 150 12.88 32.26 16.34
CA VAL A 150 12.21 31.70 15.16
C VAL A 150 13.28 31.20 14.22
N SER A 151 13.15 29.99 13.69
CA SER A 151 13.75 29.68 12.41
C SER A 151 12.98 28.58 11.71
N SER A 152 12.33 29.00 10.64
CA SER A 152 11.80 28.20 9.57
C SER A 152 12.90 27.41 8.86
N LYS A 153 12.67 26.15 8.53
CA LYS A 153 13.24 25.55 7.32
C LYS A 153 12.32 24.49 6.74
N ASN A 154 11.72 24.91 5.70
CA ASN A 154 11.16 24.23 4.55
C ASN A 154 12.10 23.15 4.00
N THR A 155 11.68 21.90 3.89
CA THR A 155 12.35 20.91 3.07
C THR A 155 11.36 20.16 2.22
N LYS A 156 11.50 20.39 0.93
CA LYS A 156 10.86 19.82 -0.23
C LYS A 156 10.77 18.29 -0.14
N SER A 157 9.54 17.80 -0.18
CA SER A 157 9.24 16.41 -0.52
C SER A 157 9.52 16.19 -2.01
N ARG A 158 10.53 15.40 -2.31
CA ARG A 158 10.75 14.86 -3.65
C ARG A 158 9.84 13.66 -3.84
N SER A 159 8.82 13.83 -4.67
CA SER A 159 8.04 12.73 -5.22
C SER A 159 8.96 11.82 -6.06
N LYS A 160 9.14 10.59 -5.64
CA LYS A 160 9.76 9.54 -6.45
C LYS A 160 8.71 8.92 -7.35
N CYS A 161 8.94 9.01 -8.65
CA CYS A 161 8.17 8.36 -9.70
C CYS A 161 7.97 6.87 -9.43
N CYS A 162 6.74 6.41 -9.62
CA CYS A 162 6.38 4.99 -9.63
C CYS A 162 6.93 4.33 -10.89
N THR A 163 7.70 3.27 -10.73
CA THR A 163 8.02 2.34 -11.81
C THR A 163 6.99 1.23 -11.76
N ILE A 164 6.24 1.05 -12.84
CA ILE A 164 5.28 -0.03 -13.05
C ILE A 164 6.04 -1.14 -13.77
N VAL A 165 5.98 -2.34 -13.24
CA VAL A 165 6.49 -3.58 -13.87
C VAL A 165 5.34 -4.53 -14.06
#